data_49839e850e98aba8582e3b5e09416232
#
_entry.id   49839e850e98aba8582e3b5e09416232
#
_cell.length_a   1.000
_cell.length_b   1.000
_cell.length_c   1.000
_cell.angle_alpha   90.00
_cell.angle_beta   90.00
_cell.angle_gamma   90.00
#
_symmetry.space_group_name_H-M   'P 1'
#
loop_
_entity.id
_entity.type
_entity.pdbx_description
1 polymer ?
#
loop_
_entity_poly.entity_id
_entity_poly.type
_entity_poly.pdbx_seq_one_letter_code
_entity_poly.pdbx_strand_id
1 'polypeptide(L)'
;MKRAVQFFFVCQVFLAFASGAVHSLSIETGTALLQGLDKVTARVSTFEANLNQEVRFGTLEVIVKKCVKTPPEETPESAAFLEIRDIKPGQDLEILFTGWMFASSPSLSAMQHPVYDVWVIGCLD
;
A
#
# COMPACT_ATOMS: atom_id res chain seq x y z
N MET A 1 -45.27 -59.91 0.34
CA MET A 1 -44.86 -58.65 0.97
C MET A 1 -43.49 -58.24 0.40
N LYS A 2 -43.49 -57.27 -0.49
CA LYS A 2 -42.25 -56.76 -1.05
C LYS A 2 -41.82 -55.54 -0.20
N ARG A 3 -40.71 -55.66 0.49
CA ARG A 3 -40.09 -54.53 1.16
C ARG A 3 -39.28 -53.75 0.12
N ALA A 4 -39.72 -52.52 -0.18
CA ALA A 4 -38.95 -51.60 -0.98
C ALA A 4 -37.82 -51.06 -0.11
N VAL A 5 -36.56 -51.41 -0.46
CA VAL A 5 -35.38 -50.79 0.13
C VAL A 5 -35.13 -49.52 -0.65
N GLN A 6 -35.45 -48.39 -0.03
CA GLN A 6 -35.08 -47.09 -0.58
C GLN A 6 -33.61 -46.83 -0.24
N PHE A 7 -32.77 -46.93 -1.26
CA PHE A 7 -31.42 -46.41 -1.16
C PHE A 7 -31.47 -44.90 -1.28
N PHE A 8 -31.27 -44.22 -0.16
CA PHE A 8 -30.96 -42.78 -0.18
C PHE A 8 -29.51 -42.63 -0.66
N PHE A 9 -29.35 -42.22 -1.91
CA PHE A 9 -28.11 -41.67 -2.40
C PHE A 9 -27.95 -40.28 -1.80
N VAL A 10 -27.16 -40.17 -0.74
CA VAL A 10 -26.68 -38.86 -0.25
C VAL A 10 -25.60 -38.40 -1.20
N CYS A 11 -25.96 -37.56 -2.15
CA CYS A 11 -25.03 -36.88 -2.99
C CYS A 11 -24.27 -35.84 -2.11
N GLN A 12 -23.12 -36.22 -1.60
CA GLN A 12 -22.22 -35.29 -0.95
C GLN A 12 -21.61 -34.40 -2.05
N VAL A 13 -22.17 -33.22 -2.19
CA VAL A 13 -21.54 -32.16 -2.98
C VAL A 13 -20.34 -31.69 -2.19
N PHE A 14 -19.15 -32.18 -2.56
CA PHE A 14 -17.90 -31.56 -2.15
C PHE A 14 -17.82 -30.20 -2.82
N LEU A 15 -18.17 -29.14 -2.09
CA LEU A 15 -17.76 -27.80 -2.47
C LEU A 15 -16.24 -27.74 -2.29
N ALA A 16 -15.51 -27.93 -3.38
CA ALA A 16 -14.11 -27.59 -3.42
C ALA A 16 -14.02 -26.05 -3.36
N PHE A 17 -13.70 -25.53 -2.18
CA PHE A 17 -13.27 -24.14 -2.06
C PHE A 17 -11.94 -24.04 -2.77
N ALA A 18 -11.93 -23.46 -3.96
CA ALA A 18 -10.70 -23.09 -4.62
C ALA A 18 -10.05 -21.99 -3.75
N SER A 19 -9.04 -22.34 -2.98
CA SER A 19 -8.20 -21.38 -2.28
C SER A 19 -7.41 -20.64 -3.34
N GLY A 20 -7.90 -19.46 -3.76
CA GLY A 20 -7.11 -18.54 -4.57
C GLY A 20 -5.84 -18.18 -3.80
N ALA A 21 -4.69 -18.13 -4.49
CA ALA A 21 -3.44 -17.68 -3.88
C ALA A 21 -3.62 -16.23 -3.43
N VAL A 22 -3.67 -16.02 -2.11
CA VAL A 22 -3.67 -14.69 -1.52
C VAL A 22 -2.22 -14.21 -1.50
N HIS A 23 -1.93 -13.15 -2.30
CA HIS A 23 -0.64 -12.48 -2.23
C HIS A 23 -0.51 -11.80 -0.88
N SER A 24 0.38 -12.30 -0.05
CA SER A 24 0.60 -11.78 1.30
C SER A 24 1.76 -10.79 1.32
N LEU A 25 1.48 -9.55 1.68
CA LEU A 25 2.48 -8.55 2.05
C LEU A 25 2.99 -8.90 3.46
N SER A 26 4.02 -9.72 3.53
CA SER A 26 4.44 -10.36 4.79
C SER A 26 5.82 -9.92 5.30
N ILE A 27 6.63 -9.26 4.48
CA ILE A 27 7.96 -8.81 4.87
C ILE A 27 7.89 -7.35 5.32
N GLU A 28 8.04 -7.13 6.61
CA GLU A 28 8.17 -5.79 7.18
C GLU A 28 9.59 -5.26 6.98
N THR A 29 9.69 -4.00 6.56
CA THR A 29 10.96 -3.31 6.32
C THR A 29 11.06 -2.04 7.13
N GLY A 30 12.28 -1.50 7.26
CA GLY A 30 12.53 -0.31 8.06
C GLY A 30 12.54 0.99 7.28
N THR A 31 12.50 0.93 5.95
CA THR A 31 12.65 2.12 5.10
C THR A 31 11.74 2.03 3.88
N ALA A 32 11.01 3.11 3.61
CA ALA A 32 10.26 3.27 2.37
C ALA A 32 11.08 4.02 1.34
N LEU A 33 11.00 3.59 0.09
CA LEU A 33 11.51 4.32 -1.05
C LEU A 33 10.35 5.07 -1.69
N LEU A 34 10.45 6.39 -1.72
CA LEU A 34 9.42 7.29 -2.19
C LEU A 34 9.92 8.09 -3.39
N GLN A 35 8.99 8.54 -4.18
CA GLN A 35 9.25 9.45 -5.26
C GLN A 35 8.32 10.66 -5.13
N GLY A 36 8.87 11.84 -5.34
CA GLY A 36 8.14 13.09 -5.28
C GLY A 36 8.26 13.86 -6.59
N LEU A 37 7.17 14.50 -7.00
CA LEU A 37 7.09 15.36 -8.17
C LEU A 37 6.76 16.79 -7.73
N ASP A 38 7.58 17.74 -8.18
CA ASP A 38 7.24 19.15 -8.21
C ASP A 38 6.59 19.47 -9.57
N LYS A 39 5.31 19.74 -9.57
CA LYS A 39 4.52 19.97 -10.79
C LYS A 39 4.85 21.30 -11.47
N VAL A 40 5.38 22.26 -10.75
CA VAL A 40 5.74 23.58 -11.28
C VAL A 40 7.02 23.50 -12.09
N THR A 41 8.03 22.80 -11.57
CA THR A 41 9.34 22.65 -12.21
C THR A 41 9.46 21.36 -13.02
N ALA A 42 8.48 20.46 -12.92
CA ALA A 42 8.48 19.11 -13.49
C ALA A 42 9.66 18.25 -13.01
N ARG A 43 10.16 18.49 -11.80
CA ARG A 43 11.25 17.73 -11.20
C ARG A 43 10.73 16.55 -10.43
N VAL A 44 11.29 15.38 -10.71
CA VAL A 44 11.09 14.15 -9.96
C VAL A 44 12.32 13.87 -9.11
N SER A 45 12.09 13.59 -7.83
CA SER A 45 13.16 13.21 -6.88
C SER A 45 12.80 11.91 -6.19
N THR A 46 13.80 11.05 -6.02
CA THR A 46 13.66 9.82 -5.25
C THR A 46 14.31 10.01 -3.90
N PHE A 47 13.62 9.63 -2.83
CA PHE A 47 14.13 9.77 -1.47
C PHE A 47 13.70 8.62 -0.58
N GLU A 48 14.47 8.39 0.46
CA GLU A 48 14.21 7.35 1.46
C GLU A 48 13.55 7.95 2.69
N ALA A 49 12.63 7.21 3.29
CA ALA A 49 11.98 7.57 4.54
C ALA A 49 12.07 6.40 5.52
N ASN A 50 12.85 6.55 6.57
CA ASN A 50 12.87 5.60 7.67
C ASN A 50 11.57 5.66 8.46
N LEU A 51 11.12 4.53 8.99
CA LEU A 51 9.86 4.46 9.74
C LEU A 51 9.86 5.45 10.91
N ASN A 52 8.74 6.15 11.06
CA ASN A 52 8.48 7.12 12.13
C ASN A 52 9.43 8.33 12.17
N GLN A 53 10.17 8.58 11.10
CA GLN A 53 10.98 9.78 10.93
C GLN A 53 10.32 10.74 9.94
N GLU A 54 10.34 12.02 10.28
CA GLU A 54 9.84 13.06 9.39
C GLU A 54 10.81 13.31 8.25
N VAL A 55 10.30 13.27 7.01
CA VAL A 55 11.06 13.60 5.80
C VAL A 55 10.39 14.74 5.08
N ARG A 56 11.18 15.72 4.66
CA ARG A 56 10.68 16.90 3.96
C ARG A 56 10.80 16.75 2.45
N PHE A 57 9.71 17.09 1.76
CA PHE A 57 9.69 17.26 0.31
C PHE A 57 8.94 18.54 -0.03
N GLY A 58 9.66 19.59 -0.41
CA GLY A 58 9.10 20.93 -0.56
C GLY A 58 8.49 21.43 0.76
N THR A 59 7.22 21.80 0.74
CA THR A 59 6.46 22.16 1.94
C THR A 59 5.84 20.97 2.65
N LEU A 60 5.96 19.77 2.05
CA LEU A 60 5.38 18.56 2.61
C LEU A 60 6.28 17.94 3.66
N GLU A 61 5.65 17.38 4.67
CA GLU A 61 6.27 16.50 5.65
C GLU A 61 5.66 15.11 5.52
N VAL A 62 6.50 14.12 5.30
CA VAL A 62 6.08 12.73 5.11
C VAL A 62 6.55 11.89 6.28
N ILE A 63 5.66 11.15 6.88
CA ILE A 63 5.95 10.20 7.96
C ILE A 63 5.45 8.83 7.53
N VAL A 64 6.36 7.89 7.31
CA VAL A 64 6.02 6.51 7.00
C VAL A 64 5.90 5.74 8.31
N LYS A 65 4.75 5.13 8.53
CA LYS A 65 4.47 4.35 9.73
C LYS A 65 4.79 2.86 9.55
N LYS A 66 4.63 2.36 8.33
CA LYS A 66 4.85 0.96 8.00
C LYS A 66 5.21 0.83 6.52
N CYS A 67 6.13 -0.08 6.20
CA CYS A 67 6.45 -0.44 4.83
C CYS A 67 6.60 -1.96 4.73
N VAL A 68 5.81 -2.58 3.89
CA VAL A 68 5.74 -4.04 3.74
C VAL A 68 5.83 -4.42 2.28
N LYS A 69 6.48 -5.53 2.01
CA LYS A 69 6.63 -6.06 0.65
C LYS A 69 6.32 -7.55 0.58
N THR A 70 6.07 -8.04 -0.61
CA THR A 70 5.91 -9.46 -0.89
C THR A 70 7.25 -10.19 -0.84
N PRO A 71 7.26 -11.50 -0.50
CA PRO A 71 8.45 -12.34 -0.63
C PRO A 71 8.94 -12.40 -2.08
N PRO A 72 10.25 -12.69 -2.33
CA PRO A 72 10.84 -12.72 -3.68
C PRO A 72 10.18 -13.72 -4.63
N GLU A 73 9.55 -14.78 -4.10
CA GLU A 73 8.90 -15.83 -4.89
C GLU A 73 7.54 -15.41 -5.45
N GLU A 74 6.95 -14.36 -4.91
CA GLU A 74 5.64 -13.86 -5.31
C GLU A 74 5.77 -12.68 -6.29
N THR A 75 4.64 -12.34 -6.92
CA THR A 75 4.55 -11.12 -7.73
C THR A 75 4.94 -9.91 -6.89
N PRO A 76 5.90 -9.09 -7.34
CA PRO A 76 6.39 -7.96 -6.55
C PRO A 76 5.29 -6.95 -6.24
N GLU A 77 5.13 -6.66 -4.96
CA GLU A 77 4.29 -5.58 -4.45
C GLU A 77 4.96 -4.96 -3.21
N SER A 78 4.78 -3.68 -3.06
CA SER A 78 5.17 -2.95 -1.85
C SER A 78 4.05 -2.01 -1.46
N ALA A 79 3.83 -1.88 -0.17
CA ALA A 79 2.83 -0.99 0.38
C ALA A 79 3.37 -0.26 1.59
N ALA A 80 3.06 1.01 1.72
CA ALA A 80 3.42 1.81 2.88
C ALA A 80 2.19 2.50 3.46
N PHE A 81 2.10 2.48 4.78
CA PHE A 81 1.15 3.30 5.52
C PHE A 81 1.87 4.58 5.93
N LEU A 82 1.36 5.71 5.46
CA LEU A 82 2.00 6.99 5.66
C LEU A 82 1.02 8.12 5.90
N GLU A 83 1.53 9.18 6.50
CA GLU A 83 0.86 10.45 6.68
C GLU A 83 1.65 11.54 5.97
N ILE A 84 0.95 12.37 5.20
CA ILE A 84 1.54 13.51 4.50
C ILE A 84 0.83 14.77 4.98
N ARG A 85 1.63 15.73 5.44
CA ARG A 85 1.18 17.03 5.93
C ARG A 85 1.74 18.14 5.06
N ASP A 86 1.00 19.22 4.92
CA ASP A 86 1.49 20.44 4.33
C ASP A 86 1.83 21.43 5.45
N ILE A 87 3.10 21.82 5.53
CA ILE A 87 3.61 22.73 6.55
C ILE A 87 4.06 24.02 5.87
N LYS A 88 3.16 24.99 5.86
CA LYS A 88 3.44 26.32 5.32
C LYS A 88 3.73 27.29 6.45
N PRO A 89 4.76 28.16 6.31
CA PRO A 89 5.07 29.18 7.32
C PRO A 89 3.87 30.08 7.60
N GLY A 90 3.56 30.27 8.89
CA GLY A 90 2.48 31.16 9.33
C GLY A 90 1.06 30.63 9.12
N GLN A 91 0.91 29.37 8.73
CA GLN A 91 -0.39 28.70 8.56
C GLN A 91 -0.49 27.46 9.46
N ASP A 92 -1.72 27.05 9.73
CA ASP A 92 -1.97 25.81 10.45
C ASP A 92 -1.55 24.62 9.61
N LEU A 93 -1.07 23.57 10.26
CA LEU A 93 -0.71 22.31 9.65
C LEU A 93 -1.97 21.67 9.02
N GLU A 94 -1.86 21.24 7.79
CA GLU A 94 -2.91 20.55 7.05
C GLU A 94 -2.51 19.10 6.76
N ILE A 95 -3.35 18.15 7.17
CA ILE A 95 -3.16 16.73 6.81
C ILE A 95 -3.75 16.50 5.42
N LEU A 96 -2.89 16.16 4.45
CA LEU A 96 -3.29 15.95 3.07
C LEU A 96 -3.65 14.50 2.78
N PHE A 97 -3.01 13.57 3.45
CA PHE A 97 -3.18 12.13 3.23
C PHE A 97 -2.82 11.34 4.48
N THR A 98 -3.63 10.35 4.79
CA THR A 98 -3.31 9.30 5.77
C THR A 98 -3.87 7.99 5.25
N GLY A 99 -3.03 6.99 5.06
CA GLY A 99 -3.47 5.69 4.57
C GLY A 99 -2.37 4.88 3.88
N TRP A 100 -2.79 3.85 3.18
CA TRP A 100 -1.93 2.98 2.42
C TRP A 100 -1.72 3.46 1.00
N MET A 101 -0.48 3.43 0.55
CA MET A 101 -0.09 3.57 -0.85
C MET A 101 0.58 2.30 -1.34
N PHE A 102 0.24 1.89 -2.56
CA PHE A 102 0.74 0.66 -3.19
C PHE A 102 1.63 1.02 -4.38
N ALA A 103 2.82 0.42 -4.43
CA ALA A 103 3.79 0.70 -5.50
C ALA A 103 3.26 0.32 -6.89
N SER A 104 2.51 -0.78 -7.00
CA SER A 104 1.93 -1.24 -8.27
C SER A 104 0.72 -0.42 -8.74
N SER A 105 0.12 0.38 -7.87
CA SER A 105 -1.11 1.11 -8.15
C SER A 105 -1.12 2.49 -7.49
N PRO A 106 -0.21 3.38 -7.87
CA PRO A 106 -0.05 4.68 -7.21
C PRO A 106 -1.28 5.58 -7.33
N SER A 107 -2.11 5.39 -8.34
CA SER A 107 -3.32 6.18 -8.55
C SER A 107 -4.48 5.83 -7.61
N LEU A 108 -4.45 4.66 -6.93
CA LEU A 108 -5.54 4.25 -6.04
C LEU A 108 -5.62 5.08 -4.76
N SER A 109 -4.50 5.62 -4.31
CA SER A 109 -4.37 6.35 -3.05
C SER A 109 -3.60 7.65 -3.27
N ALA A 110 -3.94 8.38 -4.35
CA ALA A 110 -3.26 9.61 -4.69
C ALA A 110 -3.61 10.73 -3.71
N MET A 111 -2.60 11.43 -3.21
CA MET A 111 -2.81 12.67 -2.47
C MET A 111 -3.25 13.79 -3.41
N GLN A 112 -3.97 14.77 -2.88
CA GLN A 112 -4.41 15.94 -3.62
C GLN A 112 -3.62 17.17 -3.17
N HIS A 113 -2.79 17.71 -4.07
CA HIS A 113 -2.04 18.94 -3.85
C HIS A 113 -1.78 19.64 -5.19
N PRO A 114 -1.88 20.98 -5.26
CA PRO A 114 -1.71 21.70 -6.52
C PRO A 114 -0.27 21.71 -7.04
N VAL A 115 0.73 21.57 -6.17
CA VAL A 115 2.15 21.70 -6.53
C VAL A 115 2.90 20.39 -6.44
N TYR A 116 2.60 19.56 -5.45
CA TYR A 116 3.38 18.35 -5.17
C TYR A 116 2.57 17.08 -5.33
N ASP A 117 3.27 16.04 -5.75
CA ASP A 117 2.77 14.66 -5.70
C ASP A 117 3.84 13.77 -5.08
N VAL A 118 3.41 12.78 -4.29
CA VAL A 118 4.29 11.80 -3.63
C VAL A 118 3.65 10.43 -3.75
N TRP A 119 4.47 9.44 -4.09
CA TRP A 119 4.03 8.05 -4.15
C TRP A 119 5.12 7.09 -3.69
N VAL A 120 4.71 5.88 -3.34
CA VAL A 120 5.61 4.81 -2.92
C VAL A 120 6.11 4.04 -4.13
N ILE A 121 7.41 3.77 -4.20
CA ILE A 121 8.00 2.92 -5.23
C ILE A 121 8.57 1.62 -4.67
N GLY A 122 8.82 1.52 -3.39
CA GLY A 122 9.30 0.29 -2.79
C GLY A 122 9.53 0.37 -1.29
N CYS A 123 9.96 -0.75 -0.75
CA CYS A 123 10.40 -0.89 0.63
C CYS A 123 11.82 -1.47 0.65
N LEU A 124 12.67 -0.90 1.50
CA LEU A 124 14.08 -1.29 1.67
C LEU A 124 14.29 -1.90 3.05
N ASP A 125 15.13 -2.90 3.09
CA ASP A 125 15.55 -3.56 4.35
C ASP A 125 16.46 -2.68 5.21
#